data_aab1430de19f3f3e85ba1358babf7440
#
_entry.id   aab1430de19f3f3e85ba1358babf7440
#
_cell.length_a   1.000
_cell.length_b   1.000
_cell.length_c   1.000
_cell.angle_alpha   90.00
_cell.angle_beta   90.00
_cell.angle_gamma   90.00
#
_symmetry.space_group_name_H-M   'P 1'
#
loop_
_entity.id
_entity.type
_entity.pdbx_description
1 polymer ?
#
loop_
_entity_poly.entity_id
_entity_poly.type
_entity_poly.pdbx_seq_one_letter_code
_entity_poly.pdbx_strand_id
1 'polypeptide(L)' 'MEELAILKELLKNPSITQKELAGIIGKSERTIKTRTVEMQEKGLIRRENGKRNGRWEVLVNI' A
#
# COMPACT_ATOMS: atom_id res chain seq x y z
N MET A 1 2.23 3.46 -13.71
CA MET A 1 1.33 4.08 -12.74
C MET A 1 1.66 3.61 -11.34
N GLU A 2 1.80 4.56 -10.45
CA GLU A 2 2.25 4.26 -9.09
C GLU A 2 1.29 3.37 -8.33
N GLU A 3 -0.01 3.60 -8.50
CA GLU A 3 -1.01 2.82 -7.78
C GLU A 3 -0.95 1.35 -8.13
N LEU A 4 -0.77 1.04 -9.41
CA LEU A 4 -0.67 -0.35 -9.83
C LEU A 4 0.59 -1.02 -9.26
N ALA A 5 1.69 -0.30 -9.25
CA ALA A 5 2.93 -0.82 -8.67
C ALA A 5 2.76 -1.10 -7.18
N ILE A 6 2.09 -0.19 -6.47
CA ILE A 6 1.82 -0.37 -5.05
C ILE A 6 0.93 -1.59 -4.83
N LEU A 7 -0.13 -1.73 -5.62
CA LEU A 7 -1.03 -2.88 -5.51
C LEU A 7 -0.29 -4.20 -5.69
N LYS A 8 0.59 -4.26 -6.68
CA LYS A 8 1.35 -5.48 -6.93
C LYS A 8 2.27 -5.82 -5.76
N GLU A 9 2.91 -4.81 -5.18
CA GLU A 9 3.79 -5.05 -4.04
C GLU A 9 3.00 -5.49 -2.82
N LEU A 10 1.82 -4.94 -2.62
CA LEU A 10 0.96 -5.34 -1.51
C LEU A 10 0.48 -6.77 -1.66
N LEU A 11 0.22 -7.21 -2.88
CA LEU A 11 -0.14 -8.61 -3.13
C LEU A 11 1.00 -9.55 -2.82
N LYS A 12 2.23 -9.16 -3.14
CA LYS A 12 3.40 -9.97 -2.85
C LYS A 12 3.70 -10.03 -1.36
N ASN A 13 3.53 -8.92 -0.68
CA ASN A 13 3.89 -8.82 0.73
C ASN A 13 2.90 -7.91 1.46
N PRO A 14 1.78 -8.47 1.94
CA PRO A 14 0.77 -7.67 2.62
C PRO A 14 1.25 -6.98 3.88
N SER A 15 2.35 -7.45 4.44
CA SER A 15 2.93 -6.87 5.66
C SER A 15 3.98 -5.80 5.38
N ILE A 16 4.16 -5.43 4.12
CA ILE A 16 5.17 -4.46 3.74
C ILE A 16 4.91 -3.11 4.40
N THR A 17 5.97 -2.45 4.85
CA THR A 17 5.84 -1.14 5.48
C THR A 17 5.86 -0.05 4.43
N GLN A 18 5.42 1.15 4.83
CA GLN A 18 5.49 2.30 3.93
C GLN A 18 6.92 2.63 3.56
N LYS A 19 7.84 2.45 4.50
CA LYS A 19 9.25 2.68 4.26
C LYS A 19 9.79 1.75 3.17
N GLU A 20 9.41 0.49 3.26
CA GLU A 20 9.82 -0.50 2.25
C GLU A 20 9.21 -0.19 0.90
N LEU A 21 7.93 0.15 0.89
CA LEU A 21 7.27 0.56 -0.35
C LEU A 21 7.95 1.76 -0.98
N ALA A 22 8.30 2.75 -0.16
CA ALA A 22 8.97 3.95 -0.66
C ALA A 22 10.28 3.59 -1.36
N GLY A 23 11.04 2.68 -0.78
CA GLY A 23 12.28 2.24 -1.38
C GLY A 23 12.08 1.50 -2.69
N ILE A 24 11.07 0.65 -2.75
CA ILE A 24 10.79 -0.15 -3.95
C ILE A 24 10.25 0.74 -5.08
N ILE A 25 9.32 1.60 -4.75
CA ILE A 25 8.66 2.46 -5.74
C ILE A 25 9.58 3.62 -6.15
N GLY A 26 10.51 4.00 -5.28
CA GLY A 26 11.42 5.09 -5.56
C GLY A 26 10.82 6.46 -5.24
N LYS A 27 9.92 6.52 -4.27
CA LYS A 27 9.29 7.76 -3.83
C LYS A 27 9.50 7.93 -2.33
N SER A 28 9.18 9.11 -1.82
CA SER A 28 9.27 9.35 -0.39
C SER A 28 8.16 8.64 0.36
N GLU A 29 8.39 8.38 1.66
CA GLU A 29 7.34 7.77 2.48
C GLU A 29 6.08 8.64 2.51
N ARG A 30 6.26 9.94 2.49
CA ARG A 30 5.14 10.87 2.48
C ARG A 30 4.27 10.66 1.24
N THR A 31 4.90 10.50 0.09
CA THR A 31 4.18 10.23 -1.16
C THR A 31 3.44 8.89 -1.07
N ILE A 32 4.11 7.87 -0.55
CA ILE A 32 3.48 6.55 -0.39
C ILE A 32 2.28 6.64 0.54
N LYS A 33 2.42 7.37 1.64
CA LYS A 33 1.30 7.54 2.57
C LYS A 33 0.11 8.19 1.87
N THR A 34 0.35 9.24 1.11
CA THR A 34 -0.70 9.92 0.37
C THR A 34 -1.39 8.98 -0.61
N ARG A 35 -0.60 8.20 -1.35
CA ARG A 35 -1.15 7.27 -2.33
C ARG A 35 -1.99 6.18 -1.65
N THR A 36 -1.51 5.63 -0.55
CA THR A 36 -2.26 4.58 0.14
C THR A 36 -3.57 5.11 0.73
N VAL A 37 -3.56 6.33 1.24
CA VAL A 37 -4.79 6.96 1.74
C VAL A 37 -5.80 7.11 0.61
N GLU A 38 -5.37 7.60 -0.54
CA GLU A 38 -6.24 7.76 -1.70
C GLU A 38 -6.81 6.41 -2.15
N MET A 39 -5.97 5.39 -2.17
CA MET A 39 -6.39 4.06 -2.58
C MET A 39 -7.41 3.47 -1.61
N GLN A 40 -7.25 3.73 -0.32
CA GLN A 40 -8.24 3.32 0.67
C GLN A 40 -9.59 4.01 0.43
N GLU A 41 -9.55 5.29 0.13
CA GLU A 41 -10.76 6.06 -0.14
C GLU A 41 -11.49 5.55 -1.39
N LYS A 42 -10.73 5.08 -2.36
CA LYS A 42 -11.30 4.52 -3.58
C LYS A 42 -11.78 3.08 -3.39
N GLY A 43 -11.50 2.48 -2.25
CA GLY A 43 -11.88 1.09 -2.00
C GLY A 43 -10.98 0.08 -2.68
N LEU A 44 -9.76 0.45 -3.03
CA LEU A 44 -8.82 -0.44 -3.68
C LEU A 44 -8.07 -1.31 -2.69
N ILE A 45 -7.79 -0.79 -1.52
CA ILE A 45 -7.09 -1.50 -0.46
C ILE A 45 -7.72 -1.18 0.88
N ARG A 46 -7.43 -2.03 1.86
CA ARG A 46 -7.88 -1.82 3.23
C ARG A 46 -6.77 -2.22 4.17
N ARG A 47 -6.64 -1.47 5.25
CA ARG A 47 -5.66 -1.80 6.27
C ARG A 47 -6.33 -2.63 7.37
N GLU A 48 -5.78 -3.80 7.61
CA GLU A 48 -6.25 -4.66 8.68
C GLU A 48 -5.40 -4.48 9.92
N ASN A 49 -6.01 -4.53 11.09
CA ASN A 49 -5.32 -4.49 12.37
C ASN A 49 -4.34 -3.34 12.51
N GLY A 50 -4.82 -2.16 12.35
CA GLY A 50 -4.07 -0.95 12.12
C GLY A 50 -2.94 -0.55 13.03
N LYS A 51 -2.50 -1.30 14.03
CA LYS A 51 -1.48 -0.76 14.91
C LYS A 51 -0.11 -1.38 14.69
N ARG A 52 0.16 -2.54 15.24
CA ARG A 52 1.51 -3.09 15.17
C ARG A 52 1.72 -4.01 14.02
N ASN A 53 0.84 -4.96 13.89
CA ASN A 53 0.97 -6.00 12.88
C ASN A 53 -0.01 -5.76 11.76
N GLY A 54 -0.24 -4.49 11.46
CA GLY A 54 -1.13 -4.13 10.40
C GLY A 54 -0.61 -4.68 9.07
N ARG A 55 -1.55 -5.10 8.25
CA ARG A 55 -1.21 -5.50 6.89
C ARG A 55 -2.27 -4.99 5.96
N TRP A 56 -1.93 -4.98 4.68
CA TRP A 56 -2.81 -4.46 3.66
C TRP A 56 -3.60 -5.57 3.02
N GLU A 57 -4.87 -5.31 2.77
CA GLU A 57 -5.70 -6.19 1.98
C GLU A 57 -6.00 -5.52 0.66
N VAL A 58 -5.72 -6.20 -0.44
CA VAL A 58 -6.03 -5.69 -1.78
C VAL A 58 -7.44 -6.14 -2.12
N LEU A 59 -8.32 -5.17 -2.39
CA LEU A 59 -9.74 -5.42 -2.57
C LEU A 59 -10.13 -5.57 -4.04
N VAL A 60 -9.19 -5.43 -4.96
CA VAL A 60 -9.45 -5.49 -6.39
C VAL A 60 -8.62 -6.61 -7.03
N ASN A 61 -9.10 -7.08 -8.17
CA ASN A 61 -8.37 -8.05 -8.98
C ASN A 61 -7.48 -7.31 -9.97
N ILE A 62 -6.22 -7.69 -9.99
CA ILE A 62 -5.29 -7.16 -10.98
C ILE A 62 -4.50 -8.27 -11.64
#